data_ebc7a79f510458c965f5e9784adcbda9
#
_entry.id   ebc7a79f510458c965f5e9784adcbda9
#
_cell.length_a   1.000
_cell.length_b   1.000
_cell.length_c   1.000
_cell.angle_alpha   90.00
_cell.angle_beta   90.00
_cell.angle_gamma   90.00
#
_symmetry.space_group_name_H-M   'P 1'
#
loop_
_entity.id
_entity.type
_entity.pdbx_description
1 polymer ?
#
loop_
_entity_poly.entity_id
_entity_poly.type
_entity_poly.pdbx_seq_one_letter_code
_entity_poly.pdbx_strand_id
1 'polypeptide(L)'
;ETPGPDISERGLRPTAGEAAKKLTALYLMITGAALGGYLLGGMGPFDAVNHAFSVVATGGFSTKDESIAAFATPFIEWWTILIMIMVGLNFTLLGQLLRGRLGVLRDLETKTYLGLKFTCSVLTAMVLALSLTVWQDTAGTEHSGFFAAIRHGTFVTVAMQTGTGFCLSDYSAWPYLTVALIFGLAAIGGCGGSTAGGIKVNRIVFAVQLLVSEVHRVIRPNRVDTIRLGHRRPSPNQRQAVLAFLLMYILLLGLGTILLQTAEHGSDHSDFQTCSTAVLCTLTNI
;
A
#
# COMPACT_ATOMS: atom_id res chain seq x y z
N GLU A 1 13.07 -17.96 38.24
CA GLU A 1 13.70 -16.63 38.01
C GLU A 1 13.81 -16.43 36.51
N THR A 2 12.96 -15.57 35.95
CA THR A 2 13.10 -15.10 34.56
C THR A 2 14.28 -14.12 34.52
N PRO A 3 15.30 -14.31 33.64
CA PRO A 3 16.35 -13.34 33.48
C PRO A 3 15.74 -12.01 33.08
N GLY A 4 15.96 -10.96 33.86
CA GLY A 4 15.56 -9.62 33.51
C GLY A 4 16.21 -9.20 32.19
N PRO A 5 15.61 -8.24 31.43
CA PRO A 5 16.18 -7.80 30.16
C PRO A 5 17.59 -7.27 30.38
N ASP A 6 18.52 -7.79 29.59
CA ASP A 6 19.94 -7.49 29.63
C ASP A 6 20.17 -5.96 29.64
N ILE A 7 20.89 -5.48 30.64
CA ILE A 7 21.15 -4.03 30.84
C ILE A 7 21.90 -3.44 29.65
N SER A 8 22.62 -4.27 28.89
CA SER A 8 23.34 -3.87 27.66
C SER A 8 22.41 -3.43 26.52
N GLU A 9 21.17 -3.93 26.48
CA GLU A 9 20.20 -3.51 25.45
C GLU A 9 19.45 -2.20 25.80
N ARG A 10 19.42 -1.79 27.08
CA ARG A 10 18.74 -0.56 27.49
C ARG A 10 19.43 0.72 27.01
N GLY A 11 20.73 0.70 26.79
CA GLY A 11 21.52 1.84 26.32
C GLY A 11 21.39 2.14 24.82
N LEU A 12 20.84 1.21 24.02
CA LEU A 12 20.77 1.32 22.56
C LEU A 12 19.36 1.59 22.00
N ARG A 13 18.33 1.60 22.83
CA ARG A 13 16.98 1.95 22.37
C ARG A 13 16.82 3.45 22.36
N PRO A 14 16.56 4.07 21.18
CA PRO A 14 16.32 5.50 21.12
C PRO A 14 15.11 5.85 22.00
N THR A 15 15.18 6.96 22.73
CA THR A 15 14.05 7.48 23.45
C THR A 15 12.90 7.76 22.47
N ALA A 16 11.64 7.75 22.93
CA ALA A 16 10.49 8.04 22.09
C ALA A 16 10.66 9.37 21.33
N GLY A 17 11.26 10.37 21.99
CA GLY A 17 11.54 11.67 21.36
C GLY A 17 12.60 11.61 20.27
N GLU A 18 13.66 10.82 20.44
CA GLU A 18 14.68 10.63 19.39
C GLU A 18 14.14 9.86 18.19
N ALA A 19 13.29 8.86 18.45
CA ALA A 19 12.61 8.12 17.37
C ALA A 19 11.67 9.06 16.59
N ALA A 20 10.88 9.86 17.28
CA ALA A 20 9.99 10.84 16.66
C ALA A 20 10.76 11.85 15.79
N LYS A 21 11.85 12.45 16.32
CA LYS A 21 12.71 13.39 15.54
C LYS A 21 13.25 12.75 14.26
N LYS A 22 13.73 11.50 14.33
CA LYS A 22 14.25 10.78 13.16
C LYS A 22 13.17 10.51 12.11
N LEU A 23 11.97 10.12 12.55
CA LEU A 23 10.83 9.88 11.66
C LEU A 23 10.36 11.18 11.00
N THR A 24 10.25 12.27 11.77
CA THR A 24 9.87 13.59 11.24
C THR A 24 10.89 14.10 10.22
N ALA A 25 12.19 13.99 10.53
CA ALA A 25 13.24 14.39 9.60
C ALA A 25 13.19 13.59 8.29
N LEU A 26 12.93 12.28 8.37
CA LEU A 26 12.78 11.43 7.20
C LEU A 26 11.53 11.81 6.39
N TYR A 27 10.40 12.06 7.07
CA TYR A 27 9.17 12.52 6.44
C TYR A 27 9.40 13.83 5.65
N LEU A 28 10.01 14.84 6.30
CA LEU A 28 10.32 16.12 5.67
C LEU A 28 11.29 15.98 4.50
N MET A 29 12.28 15.10 4.62
CA MET A 29 13.24 14.85 3.54
C MET A 29 12.53 14.24 2.30
N ILE A 30 11.65 13.27 2.49
CA ILE A 30 10.89 12.67 1.38
C ILE A 30 9.92 13.70 0.79
N THR A 31 9.28 14.53 1.62
CA THR A 31 8.41 15.61 1.15
C THR A 31 9.19 16.62 0.31
N GLY A 32 10.39 17.01 0.75
CA GLY A 32 11.26 17.89 -0.03
C GLY A 32 11.71 17.27 -1.35
N ALA A 33 12.01 15.97 -1.36
CA ALA A 33 12.35 15.26 -2.59
C ALA A 33 11.14 15.18 -3.54
N ALA A 34 9.95 14.87 -3.03
CA ALA A 34 8.71 14.85 -3.81
C ALA A 34 8.44 16.21 -4.45
N LEU A 35 8.51 17.28 -3.66
CA LEU A 35 8.35 18.66 -4.12
C LEU A 35 9.35 19.01 -5.22
N GLY A 36 10.64 18.72 -5.00
CA GLY A 36 11.69 18.99 -5.98
C GLY A 36 11.45 18.28 -7.31
N GLY A 37 11.05 17.01 -7.28
CA GLY A 37 10.73 16.26 -8.50
C GLY A 37 9.50 16.78 -9.22
N TYR A 38 8.45 17.19 -8.51
CA TYR A 38 7.28 17.78 -9.14
C TYR A 38 7.58 19.13 -9.79
N LEU A 39 8.36 19.99 -9.16
CA LEU A 39 8.82 21.25 -9.75
C LEU A 39 9.68 21.01 -11.00
N LEU A 40 10.62 20.06 -10.94
CA LEU A 40 11.45 19.67 -12.10
C LEU A 40 10.62 19.07 -13.24
N GLY A 41 9.51 18.39 -12.88
CA GLY A 41 8.56 17.85 -13.85
C GLY A 41 7.67 18.88 -14.52
N GLY A 42 7.72 20.15 -14.07
CA GLY A 42 6.95 21.24 -14.64
C GLY A 42 5.63 21.56 -13.95
N MET A 43 5.36 20.97 -12.76
CA MET A 43 4.21 21.39 -11.95
C MET A 43 4.39 22.83 -11.45
N GLY A 44 3.29 23.60 -11.42
CA GLY A 44 3.27 24.90 -10.75
C GLY A 44 3.60 24.77 -9.25
N PRO A 45 4.20 25.79 -8.60
CA PRO A 45 4.59 25.70 -7.20
C PRO A 45 3.46 25.31 -6.25
N PHE A 46 2.27 25.82 -6.47
CA PHE A 46 1.09 25.51 -5.67
C PHE A 46 0.69 24.04 -5.81
N ASP A 47 0.64 23.53 -7.06
CA ASP A 47 0.30 22.14 -7.32
C ASP A 47 1.38 21.20 -6.78
N ALA A 48 2.66 21.53 -6.98
CA ALA A 48 3.78 20.74 -6.52
C ALA A 48 3.80 20.57 -4.98
N VAL A 49 3.52 21.64 -4.23
CA VAL A 49 3.45 21.59 -2.76
C VAL A 49 2.30 20.70 -2.30
N ASN A 50 1.10 20.90 -2.86
CA ASN A 50 -0.07 20.09 -2.48
C ASN A 50 0.13 18.61 -2.79
N HIS A 51 0.63 18.28 -4.00
CA HIS A 51 0.90 16.89 -4.36
C HIS A 51 2.04 16.27 -3.57
N ALA A 52 3.07 17.05 -3.18
CA ALA A 52 4.14 16.55 -2.33
C ALA A 52 3.63 16.14 -0.94
N PHE A 53 2.81 16.96 -0.30
CA PHE A 53 2.19 16.59 0.97
C PHE A 53 1.23 15.43 0.81
N SER A 54 0.40 15.44 -0.22
CA SER A 54 -0.59 14.40 -0.49
C SER A 54 0.04 13.04 -0.74
N VAL A 55 1.11 12.97 -1.57
CA VAL A 55 1.78 11.69 -1.87
C VAL A 55 2.50 11.11 -0.64
N VAL A 56 3.13 11.95 0.19
CA VAL A 56 3.89 11.47 1.35
C VAL A 56 2.97 11.07 2.51
N ALA A 57 1.86 11.78 2.67
CA ALA A 57 0.80 11.40 3.60
C ALA A 57 -0.05 10.23 3.10
N THR A 58 0.14 9.79 1.84
CA THR A 58 -0.73 8.81 1.17
C THR A 58 -2.20 9.22 1.18
N GLY A 59 -2.47 10.51 0.90
CA GLY A 59 -3.82 11.08 0.96
C GLY A 59 -4.55 11.13 -0.38
N GLY A 60 -3.82 11.12 -1.52
CA GLY A 60 -4.37 11.09 -2.88
C GLY A 60 -5.11 12.34 -3.35
N PHE A 61 -5.14 13.37 -2.51
CA PHE A 61 -5.80 14.63 -2.88
C PHE A 61 -5.00 15.39 -3.94
N SER A 62 -5.70 15.90 -4.93
CA SER A 62 -5.14 16.69 -6.03
C SER A 62 -5.81 18.06 -6.10
N THR A 63 -5.11 19.02 -6.68
CA THR A 63 -5.62 20.35 -7.04
C THR A 63 -6.34 20.34 -8.39
N LYS A 64 -6.36 19.19 -9.08
CA LYS A 64 -7.00 18.97 -10.39
C LYS A 64 -7.97 17.80 -10.30
N ASP A 65 -9.10 17.90 -10.98
CA ASP A 65 -10.13 16.86 -10.99
C ASP A 65 -9.62 15.57 -11.64
N GLU A 66 -8.76 15.70 -12.66
CA GLU A 66 -8.12 14.58 -13.36
C GLU A 66 -6.92 14.00 -12.60
N SER A 67 -6.63 14.50 -11.39
CA SER A 67 -5.52 14.08 -10.54
C SER A 67 -4.16 14.20 -11.25
N ILE A 68 -3.33 13.16 -11.23
CA ILE A 68 -1.98 13.18 -11.83
C ILE A 68 -2.05 13.23 -13.37
N ALA A 69 -3.12 12.73 -13.99
CA ALA A 69 -3.30 12.76 -15.43
C ALA A 69 -3.32 14.20 -16.01
N ALA A 70 -3.79 15.18 -15.23
CA ALA A 70 -3.79 16.59 -15.62
C ALA A 70 -2.41 17.15 -16.00
N PHE A 71 -1.34 16.53 -15.52
CA PHE A 71 0.04 17.02 -15.77
C PHE A 71 0.70 16.35 -16.97
N ALA A 72 0.09 15.31 -17.55
CA ALA A 72 0.42 14.65 -18.83
C ALA A 72 1.93 14.39 -19.10
N THR A 73 2.74 14.22 -18.05
CA THR A 73 4.19 14.07 -18.16
C THR A 73 4.63 12.71 -17.63
N PRO A 74 5.19 11.81 -18.45
CA PRO A 74 5.69 10.51 -17.98
C PRO A 74 6.68 10.61 -16.81
N PHE A 75 7.44 11.70 -16.74
CA PHE A 75 8.37 11.95 -15.63
C PHE A 75 7.62 12.10 -14.30
N ILE A 76 6.56 12.90 -14.24
CA ILE A 76 5.75 13.12 -13.03
C ILE A 76 5.11 11.81 -12.59
N GLU A 77 4.61 11.01 -13.52
CA GLU A 77 3.97 9.73 -13.22
C GLU A 77 4.97 8.74 -12.58
N TRP A 78 6.16 8.55 -13.20
CA TRP A 78 7.20 7.67 -12.65
C TRP A 78 7.78 8.20 -11.34
N TRP A 79 7.91 9.52 -11.21
CA TRP A 79 8.33 10.15 -9.96
C TRP A 79 7.35 9.88 -8.83
N THR A 80 6.04 10.05 -9.12
CA THR A 80 4.98 9.74 -8.17
C THR A 80 4.99 8.27 -7.77
N ILE A 81 5.13 7.35 -8.74
CA ILE A 81 5.29 5.91 -8.46
C ILE A 81 6.45 5.65 -7.49
N LEU A 82 7.61 6.26 -7.74
CA LEU A 82 8.79 6.10 -6.89
C LEU A 82 8.51 6.57 -5.45
N ILE A 83 7.94 7.76 -5.29
CA ILE A 83 7.62 8.29 -3.95
C ILE A 83 6.58 7.41 -3.25
N MET A 84 5.50 7.00 -3.94
CA MET A 84 4.49 6.10 -3.38
C MET A 84 5.10 4.76 -2.91
N ILE A 85 6.04 4.18 -3.67
CA ILE A 85 6.74 2.97 -3.25
C ILE A 85 7.55 3.21 -1.97
N MET A 86 8.25 4.34 -1.89
CA MET A 86 9.07 4.69 -0.73
C MET A 86 8.23 4.90 0.54
N VAL A 87 7.13 5.64 0.44
CA VAL A 87 6.29 5.95 1.62
C VAL A 87 5.47 4.74 2.09
N GLY A 88 5.22 3.78 1.22
CA GLY A 88 4.60 2.50 1.58
C GLY A 88 5.54 1.51 2.27
N LEU A 89 6.86 1.77 2.32
CA LEU A 89 7.83 1.01 3.10
C LEU A 89 7.80 1.42 4.58
N ASN A 90 8.25 0.53 5.45
CA ASN A 90 8.47 0.88 6.85
C ASN A 90 9.51 2.00 6.97
N PHE A 91 9.14 3.13 7.57
CA PHE A 91 10.03 4.32 7.67
C PHE A 91 11.32 4.05 8.44
N THR A 92 11.31 3.16 9.42
CA THR A 92 12.53 2.77 10.11
C THR A 92 13.50 2.03 9.17
N LEU A 93 12.97 1.13 8.35
CA LEU A 93 13.73 0.39 7.35
C LEU A 93 14.17 1.30 6.20
N LEU A 94 13.29 2.19 5.74
CA LEU A 94 13.61 3.20 4.73
C LEU A 94 14.75 4.11 5.18
N GLY A 95 14.75 4.57 6.44
CA GLY A 95 15.86 5.36 7.00
C GLY A 95 17.19 4.60 7.06
N GLN A 96 17.17 3.27 7.19
CA GLN A 96 18.37 2.43 7.10
C GLN A 96 18.83 2.26 5.64
N LEU A 97 17.89 2.07 4.73
CA LEU A 97 18.16 1.94 3.29
C LEU A 97 18.85 3.20 2.74
N LEU A 98 18.35 4.40 3.10
CA LEU A 98 18.95 5.67 2.70
C LEU A 98 20.35 5.91 3.29
N ARG A 99 20.71 5.17 4.36
CA ARG A 99 22.09 5.14 4.91
C ARG A 99 22.96 4.05 4.27
N GLY A 100 22.54 3.47 3.16
CA GLY A 100 23.28 2.44 2.42
C GLY A 100 23.21 1.02 3.01
N ARG A 101 22.33 0.77 3.99
CA ARG A 101 22.18 -0.58 4.58
C ARG A 101 21.24 -1.45 3.75
N LEU A 102 21.73 -2.02 2.66
CA LEU A 102 20.94 -2.85 1.72
C LEU A 102 20.39 -4.15 2.35
N GLY A 103 20.88 -4.55 3.52
CA GLY A 103 20.35 -5.70 4.27
C GLY A 103 18.84 -5.61 4.58
N VAL A 104 18.30 -4.40 4.63
CA VAL A 104 16.86 -4.13 4.79
C VAL A 104 16.01 -4.78 3.70
N LEU A 105 16.50 -4.85 2.48
CA LEU A 105 15.79 -5.49 1.35
C LEU A 105 15.63 -7.01 1.54
N ARG A 106 16.35 -7.60 2.50
CA ARG A 106 16.22 -9.02 2.86
C ARG A 106 15.14 -9.28 3.91
N ASP A 107 14.60 -8.23 4.52
CA ASP A 107 13.49 -8.35 5.45
C ASP A 107 12.25 -8.95 4.76
N LEU A 108 11.57 -9.86 5.45
CA LEU A 108 10.45 -10.61 4.88
C LEU A 108 9.28 -9.70 4.49
N GLU A 109 8.97 -8.71 5.31
CA GLU A 109 7.89 -7.76 5.04
C GLU A 109 8.22 -6.93 3.80
N THR A 110 9.44 -6.38 3.71
CA THR A 110 9.90 -5.59 2.57
C THR A 110 9.89 -6.41 1.28
N LYS A 111 10.38 -7.65 1.33
CA LYS A 111 10.35 -8.56 0.16
C LYS A 111 8.94 -8.86 -0.30
N THR A 112 8.03 -9.16 0.64
CA THR A 112 6.64 -9.47 0.31
C THR A 112 5.95 -8.24 -0.28
N TYR A 113 6.15 -7.06 0.29
CA TYR A 113 5.61 -5.81 -0.20
C TYR A 113 6.05 -5.49 -1.64
N LEU A 114 7.37 -5.52 -1.89
CA LEU A 114 7.92 -5.26 -3.22
C LEU A 114 7.57 -6.37 -4.21
N GLY A 115 7.56 -7.61 -3.76
CA GLY A 115 7.18 -8.77 -4.57
C GLY A 115 5.74 -8.71 -5.03
N LEU A 116 4.80 -8.41 -4.13
CA LEU A 116 3.38 -8.21 -4.47
C LEU A 116 3.20 -7.08 -5.48
N LYS A 117 3.85 -5.92 -5.24
CA LYS A 117 3.81 -4.80 -6.18
C LYS A 117 4.28 -5.20 -7.56
N PHE A 118 5.48 -5.76 -7.64
CA PHE A 118 6.07 -6.15 -8.92
C PHE A 118 5.19 -7.14 -9.65
N THR A 119 4.76 -8.21 -8.98
CA THR A 119 3.94 -9.26 -9.59
C THR A 119 2.60 -8.69 -10.08
N CYS A 120 1.90 -7.93 -9.25
CA CYS A 120 0.60 -7.39 -9.64
C CYS A 120 0.73 -6.28 -10.71
N SER A 121 1.76 -5.44 -10.66
CA SER A 121 2.03 -4.46 -11.72
C SER A 121 2.29 -5.13 -13.06
N VAL A 122 3.11 -6.20 -13.07
CA VAL A 122 3.39 -6.97 -14.30
C VAL A 122 2.12 -7.65 -14.81
N LEU A 123 1.33 -8.28 -13.92
CA LEU A 123 0.08 -8.93 -14.32
C LEU A 123 -0.92 -7.92 -14.88
N THR A 124 -1.11 -6.77 -14.22
CA THR A 124 -2.00 -5.71 -14.70
C THR A 124 -1.53 -5.16 -16.05
N ALA A 125 -0.24 -4.85 -16.19
CA ALA A 125 0.33 -4.37 -17.45
C ALA A 125 0.16 -5.40 -18.58
N MET A 126 0.37 -6.69 -18.29
CA MET A 126 0.19 -7.76 -19.26
C MET A 126 -1.27 -7.92 -19.69
N VAL A 127 -2.20 -7.88 -18.74
CA VAL A 127 -3.64 -7.96 -19.05
C VAL A 127 -4.07 -6.76 -19.88
N LEU A 128 -3.63 -5.54 -19.54
CA LEU A 128 -3.93 -4.33 -20.33
C LEU A 128 -3.38 -4.43 -21.75
N ALA A 129 -2.11 -4.85 -21.88
CA ALA A 129 -1.49 -4.97 -23.20
C ALA A 129 -2.12 -6.04 -24.10
N LEU A 130 -2.68 -7.11 -23.51
CA LEU A 130 -3.29 -8.21 -24.24
C LEU A 130 -4.79 -8.04 -24.49
N SER A 131 -5.51 -7.38 -23.55
CA SER A 131 -6.97 -7.30 -23.59
C SER A 131 -7.49 -5.99 -24.14
N LEU A 132 -6.74 -4.90 -23.99
CA LEU A 132 -7.14 -3.56 -24.42
C LEU A 132 -6.14 -3.03 -25.45
N THR A 133 -6.66 -2.72 -26.64
CA THR A 133 -5.87 -2.03 -27.65
C THR A 133 -5.75 -0.54 -27.37
N VAL A 134 -6.80 0.06 -26.81
CA VAL A 134 -6.88 1.48 -26.42
C VAL A 134 -7.63 1.59 -25.10
N TRP A 135 -7.15 2.44 -24.19
CA TRP A 135 -7.85 2.84 -22.97
C TRP A 135 -7.66 4.35 -22.72
N GLN A 136 -8.51 4.92 -21.90
CA GLN A 136 -8.46 6.35 -21.59
C GLN A 136 -7.86 6.58 -20.19
N ASP A 137 -7.12 7.68 -20.04
CA ASP A 137 -6.77 8.22 -18.73
C ASP A 137 -7.94 9.03 -18.14
N THR A 138 -7.77 9.50 -16.90
CA THR A 138 -8.81 10.33 -16.24
C THR A 138 -8.98 11.71 -16.89
N ALA A 139 -8.04 12.16 -17.71
CA ALA A 139 -8.13 13.37 -18.52
C ALA A 139 -8.79 13.12 -19.90
N GLY A 140 -9.22 11.88 -20.19
CA GLY A 140 -9.84 11.50 -21.45
C GLY A 140 -8.85 11.28 -22.59
N THR A 141 -7.53 11.27 -22.33
CA THR A 141 -6.52 11.00 -23.36
C THR A 141 -6.45 9.51 -23.63
N GLU A 142 -6.47 9.15 -24.91
CA GLU A 142 -6.35 7.76 -25.35
C GLU A 142 -4.90 7.28 -25.29
N HIS A 143 -4.71 6.14 -24.67
CA HIS A 143 -3.42 5.49 -24.58
C HIS A 143 -3.47 4.11 -25.22
N SER A 144 -2.36 3.72 -25.84
CA SER A 144 -2.19 2.41 -26.45
C SER A 144 -0.73 1.95 -26.37
N GLY A 145 -0.52 0.65 -26.51
CA GLY A 145 0.80 0.06 -26.57
C GLY A 145 1.39 -0.36 -25.22
N PHE A 146 2.40 -1.19 -25.31
CA PHE A 146 3.01 -1.92 -24.19
C PHE A 146 3.61 -1.01 -23.11
N PHE A 147 4.33 0.05 -23.50
CA PHE A 147 4.97 0.95 -22.53
C PHE A 147 3.96 1.80 -21.75
N ALA A 148 2.88 2.22 -22.40
CA ALA A 148 1.80 2.89 -21.70
C ALA A 148 1.07 1.93 -20.74
N ALA A 149 0.83 0.68 -21.12
CA ALA A 149 0.24 -0.33 -20.28
C ALA A 149 1.10 -0.60 -19.01
N ILE A 150 2.42 -0.68 -19.13
CA ILE A 150 3.33 -0.82 -17.97
C ILE A 150 3.20 0.40 -17.07
N ARG A 151 3.24 1.60 -17.61
CA ARG A 151 3.21 2.84 -16.84
C ARG A 151 1.89 2.99 -16.07
N HIS A 152 0.76 2.93 -16.76
CA HIS A 152 -0.57 3.08 -16.16
C HIS A 152 -0.91 1.92 -15.21
N GLY A 153 -0.64 0.68 -15.63
CA GLY A 153 -0.85 -0.50 -14.78
C GLY A 153 -0.02 -0.45 -13.49
N THR A 154 1.26 -0.05 -13.58
CA THR A 154 2.11 0.12 -12.40
C THR A 154 1.63 1.27 -11.53
N PHE A 155 1.25 2.40 -12.12
CA PHE A 155 0.76 3.55 -11.36
C PHE A 155 -0.44 3.19 -10.51
N VAL A 156 -1.50 2.65 -11.14
CA VAL A 156 -2.75 2.31 -10.45
C VAL A 156 -2.52 1.23 -9.38
N THR A 157 -1.77 0.17 -9.68
CA THR A 157 -1.48 -0.89 -8.69
C THR A 157 -0.68 -0.35 -7.50
N VAL A 158 0.26 0.56 -7.73
CA VAL A 158 1.05 1.18 -6.65
C VAL A 158 0.20 2.15 -5.85
N ALA A 159 -0.59 3.00 -6.49
CA ALA A 159 -1.47 3.98 -5.83
C ALA A 159 -2.47 3.28 -4.91
N MET A 160 -3.09 2.21 -5.37
CA MET A 160 -4.05 1.43 -4.59
C MET A 160 -3.39 0.67 -3.44
N GLN A 161 -2.26 -0.01 -3.67
CA GLN A 161 -1.60 -0.75 -2.58
C GLN A 161 -1.05 0.17 -1.49
N THR A 162 -0.62 1.39 -1.83
CA THR A 162 -0.14 2.33 -0.82
C THR A 162 -1.26 3.08 -0.11
N GLY A 163 -2.50 2.95 -0.59
CA GLY A 163 -3.63 3.72 -0.07
C GLY A 163 -3.52 5.20 -0.42
N THR A 164 -2.70 5.54 -1.43
CA THR A 164 -2.58 6.94 -1.86
C THR A 164 -3.80 7.38 -2.66
N GLY A 165 -4.34 6.50 -3.54
CA GLY A 165 -5.56 6.79 -4.28
C GLY A 165 -5.43 7.84 -5.39
N PHE A 166 -4.22 8.24 -5.80
CA PHE A 166 -4.07 9.09 -6.99
C PHE A 166 -4.61 8.38 -8.24
N CYS A 167 -5.35 9.12 -9.04
CA CYS A 167 -5.89 8.63 -10.31
C CYS A 167 -4.98 9.01 -11.48
N LEU A 168 -4.76 8.05 -12.38
CA LEU A 168 -4.09 8.25 -13.66
C LEU A 168 -4.94 7.70 -14.82
N SER A 169 -5.66 6.60 -14.57
CA SER A 169 -6.48 5.93 -15.57
C SER A 169 -7.82 5.56 -14.99
N ASP A 170 -8.83 5.61 -15.83
CA ASP A 170 -10.14 5.07 -15.49
C ASP A 170 -10.08 3.54 -15.56
N TYR A 171 -9.89 2.91 -14.38
CA TYR A 171 -9.84 1.46 -14.25
C TYR A 171 -11.23 0.80 -14.23
N SER A 172 -12.33 1.57 -14.28
CA SER A 172 -13.69 1.01 -14.34
C SER A 172 -13.92 0.22 -15.63
N ALA A 173 -13.28 0.66 -16.71
CA ALA A 173 -13.32 0.00 -18.02
C ALA A 173 -12.31 -1.17 -18.15
N TRP A 174 -11.50 -1.43 -17.12
CA TRP A 174 -10.47 -2.47 -17.19
C TRP A 174 -11.09 -3.87 -16.96
N PRO A 175 -10.42 -4.96 -17.43
CA PRO A 175 -10.88 -6.32 -17.17
C PRO A 175 -11.07 -6.63 -15.67
N TYR A 176 -12.13 -7.36 -15.32
CA TYR A 176 -12.46 -7.68 -13.93
C TYR A 176 -11.30 -8.26 -13.11
N LEU A 177 -10.43 -9.04 -13.75
CA LEU A 177 -9.24 -9.59 -13.06
C LEU A 177 -8.31 -8.49 -12.55
N THR A 178 -8.09 -7.44 -13.35
CA THR A 178 -7.24 -6.31 -12.94
C THR A 178 -7.89 -5.51 -11.83
N VAL A 179 -9.19 -5.28 -11.93
CA VAL A 179 -9.97 -4.58 -10.89
C VAL A 179 -9.92 -5.36 -9.57
N ALA A 180 -10.14 -6.69 -9.61
CA ALA A 180 -10.05 -7.54 -8.43
C ALA A 180 -8.64 -7.53 -7.79
N LEU A 181 -7.57 -7.55 -8.62
CA LEU A 181 -6.19 -7.46 -8.13
C LEU A 181 -5.92 -6.11 -7.45
N ILE A 182 -6.38 -5.01 -8.04
CA ILE A 182 -6.21 -3.64 -7.52
C ILE A 182 -6.88 -3.52 -6.14
N PHE A 183 -8.14 -3.94 -6.00
CA PHE A 183 -8.86 -3.89 -4.73
C PHE A 183 -8.30 -4.87 -3.69
N GLY A 184 -7.83 -6.04 -4.12
CA GLY A 184 -7.12 -6.96 -3.24
C GLY A 184 -5.83 -6.34 -2.68
N LEU A 185 -5.07 -5.60 -3.49
CA LEU A 185 -3.88 -4.87 -3.05
C LEU A 185 -4.23 -3.71 -2.12
N ALA A 186 -5.31 -2.98 -2.41
CA ALA A 186 -5.82 -1.92 -1.54
C ALA A 186 -6.13 -2.46 -0.14
N ALA A 187 -6.82 -3.61 -0.03
CA ALA A 187 -7.11 -4.26 1.24
C ALA A 187 -5.83 -4.65 2.01
N ILE A 188 -4.81 -5.18 1.32
CA ILE A 188 -3.54 -5.56 1.93
C ILE A 188 -2.80 -4.33 2.45
N GLY A 189 -2.68 -3.28 1.65
CA GLY A 189 -1.99 -2.05 2.01
C GLY A 189 -0.47 -2.12 1.98
N GLY A 190 0.19 -1.17 2.66
CA GLY A 190 1.65 -1.08 2.76
C GLY A 190 2.27 -1.82 3.93
N CYS A 191 3.55 -1.55 4.20
CA CYS A 191 4.28 -2.11 5.33
C CYS A 191 3.81 -1.53 6.67
N GLY A 192 4.00 -2.26 7.76
CA GLY A 192 3.83 -1.73 9.12
C GLY A 192 4.79 -0.58 9.39
N GLY A 193 4.28 0.52 10.00
CA GLY A 193 5.10 1.72 10.23
C GLY A 193 5.40 2.55 8.99
N SER A 194 4.58 2.41 7.94
CA SER A 194 4.46 3.31 6.79
C SER A 194 3.24 4.21 6.95
N THR A 195 3.11 5.26 6.12
CA THR A 195 1.90 6.09 6.03
C THR A 195 0.72 5.38 5.37
N ALA A 196 1.00 4.35 4.55
CA ALA A 196 -0.01 3.58 3.82
C ALA A 196 -1.13 3.03 4.72
N GLY A 197 -2.36 2.98 4.20
CA GLY A 197 -3.52 2.38 4.85
C GLY A 197 -3.55 0.84 4.82
N GLY A 198 -4.75 0.26 4.96
CA GLY A 198 -5.02 -1.17 4.83
C GLY A 198 -4.63 -2.04 6.02
N ILE A 199 -4.77 -3.36 5.85
CA ILE A 199 -4.50 -4.39 6.88
C ILE A 199 -3.03 -4.41 7.30
N LYS A 200 -2.12 -4.03 6.42
CA LYS A 200 -0.65 -4.08 6.48
C LYS A 200 -0.07 -5.45 6.11
N VAL A 201 0.98 -5.38 5.28
CA VAL A 201 1.67 -6.57 4.76
C VAL A 201 2.16 -7.49 5.88
N ASN A 202 2.70 -6.95 6.99
CA ASN A 202 3.19 -7.75 8.11
C ASN A 202 2.11 -8.62 8.75
N ARG A 203 0.86 -8.11 8.86
CA ARG A 203 -0.26 -8.88 9.42
C ARG A 203 -0.71 -9.99 8.46
N ILE A 204 -0.72 -9.71 7.16
CA ILE A 204 -1.04 -10.72 6.13
C ILE A 204 0.01 -11.82 6.13
N VAL A 205 1.30 -11.46 6.10
CA VAL A 205 2.42 -12.44 6.18
C VAL A 205 2.28 -13.31 7.43
N PHE A 206 1.96 -12.70 8.56
CA PHE A 206 1.76 -13.41 9.80
C PHE A 206 0.55 -14.35 9.77
N ALA A 207 -0.59 -13.89 9.24
CA ALA A 207 -1.79 -14.70 9.10
C ALA A 207 -1.55 -15.91 8.19
N VAL A 208 -0.85 -15.72 7.07
CA VAL A 208 -0.48 -16.82 6.17
C VAL A 208 0.44 -17.82 6.86
N GLN A 209 1.46 -17.35 7.60
CA GLN A 209 2.34 -18.25 8.35
C GLN A 209 1.57 -19.04 9.42
N LEU A 210 0.63 -18.39 10.10
CA LEU A 210 -0.23 -19.05 11.08
C LEU A 210 -1.07 -20.14 10.44
N LEU A 211 -1.74 -19.80 9.33
CA LEU A 211 -2.57 -20.75 8.58
C LEU A 211 -1.75 -21.97 8.09
N VAL A 212 -0.58 -21.73 7.51
CA VAL A 212 0.33 -22.80 7.06
C VAL A 212 0.78 -23.66 8.25
N SER A 213 1.07 -23.05 9.39
CA SER A 213 1.45 -23.78 10.62
C SER A 213 0.31 -24.68 11.12
N GLU A 214 -0.93 -24.18 11.11
CA GLU A 214 -2.08 -24.98 11.53
C GLU A 214 -2.36 -26.16 10.56
N VAL A 215 -2.23 -25.92 9.24
CA VAL A 215 -2.34 -26.98 8.24
C VAL A 215 -1.25 -28.05 8.45
N HIS A 216 0.00 -27.63 8.69
CA HIS A 216 1.08 -28.57 8.99
C HIS A 216 0.81 -29.38 10.28
N ARG A 217 0.23 -28.74 11.28
CA ARG A 217 -0.12 -29.39 12.55
C ARG A 217 -1.19 -30.48 12.38
N VAL A 218 -2.16 -30.26 11.49
CA VAL A 218 -3.16 -31.27 11.15
C VAL A 218 -2.53 -32.48 10.44
N ILE A 219 -1.58 -32.22 9.50
CA ILE A 219 -0.92 -33.29 8.73
C ILE A 219 0.15 -34.00 9.57
N ARG A 220 0.87 -33.28 10.44
CA ARG A 220 1.99 -33.80 11.26
C ARG A 220 1.91 -33.28 12.69
N PRO A 221 1.08 -33.90 13.56
CA PRO A 221 0.77 -33.39 14.91
C PRO A 221 1.97 -33.29 15.83
N ASN A 222 3.03 -34.07 15.60
CA ASN A 222 4.25 -34.08 16.42
C ASN A 222 5.29 -33.03 15.97
N ARG A 223 5.02 -32.26 14.94
CA ARG A 223 5.93 -31.21 14.46
C ARG A 223 5.73 -29.92 15.25
N VAL A 224 6.81 -29.37 15.75
CA VAL A 224 6.82 -28.06 16.40
C VAL A 224 7.22 -27.02 15.34
N ASP A 225 6.21 -26.38 14.74
CA ASP A 225 6.45 -25.29 13.80
C ASP A 225 6.72 -23.99 14.56
N THR A 226 7.83 -23.34 14.26
CA THR A 226 8.18 -22.04 14.84
C THR A 226 7.78 -20.93 13.88
N ILE A 227 6.64 -20.27 14.16
CA ILE A 227 6.26 -19.05 13.45
C ILE A 227 7.25 -17.95 13.84
N ARG A 228 7.82 -17.26 12.84
CA ARG A 228 8.78 -16.17 13.04
C ARG A 228 8.35 -14.93 12.24
N LEU A 229 8.20 -13.81 12.93
CA LEU A 229 8.10 -12.49 12.30
C LEU A 229 9.52 -11.88 12.28
N GLY A 230 10.24 -12.06 11.16
CA GLY A 230 11.66 -11.73 11.08
C GLY A 230 12.46 -12.54 12.09
N HIS A 231 13.11 -11.87 13.04
CA HIS A 231 13.92 -12.50 14.09
C HIS A 231 13.14 -12.78 15.40
N ARG A 232 11.87 -12.39 15.52
CA ARG A 232 11.08 -12.50 16.75
C ARG A 232 10.03 -13.60 16.66
N ARG A 233 9.80 -14.29 17.78
CA ARG A 233 8.67 -15.20 17.95
C ARG A 233 7.49 -14.40 18.51
N PRO A 234 6.34 -14.35 17.82
CA PRO A 234 5.18 -13.66 18.34
C PRO A 234 4.62 -14.37 19.58
N SER A 235 4.21 -13.56 20.55
CA SER A 235 3.54 -14.07 21.75
C SER A 235 2.14 -14.62 21.41
N PRO A 236 1.55 -15.50 22.23
CA PRO A 236 0.16 -15.98 22.03
C PRO A 236 -0.83 -14.82 21.92
N ASN A 237 -0.69 -13.78 22.74
CA ASN A 237 -1.55 -12.60 22.72
C ASN A 237 -1.45 -11.82 21.39
N GLN A 238 -0.25 -11.74 20.80
CA GLN A 238 -0.09 -11.10 19.48
C GLN A 238 -0.78 -11.89 18.37
N ARG A 239 -0.80 -13.23 18.46
CA ARG A 239 -1.52 -14.08 17.50
C ARG A 239 -3.03 -13.81 17.54
N GLN A 240 -3.59 -13.81 18.76
CA GLN A 240 -5.01 -13.53 18.96
C GLN A 240 -5.39 -12.12 18.51
N ALA A 241 -4.55 -11.12 18.81
CA ALA A 241 -4.78 -9.74 18.40
C ALA A 241 -4.82 -9.56 16.87
N VAL A 242 -3.93 -10.24 16.12
CA VAL A 242 -3.94 -10.16 14.65
C VAL A 242 -5.18 -10.85 14.08
N LEU A 243 -5.56 -12.03 14.59
CA LEU A 243 -6.77 -12.73 14.15
C LEU A 243 -8.03 -11.93 14.46
N ALA A 244 -8.14 -11.38 15.67
CA ALA A 244 -9.26 -10.51 16.07
C ALA A 244 -9.36 -9.28 15.16
N PHE A 245 -8.22 -8.65 14.84
CA PHE A 245 -8.18 -7.52 13.92
C PHE A 245 -8.69 -7.89 12.52
N LEU A 246 -8.24 -9.03 11.97
CA LEU A 246 -8.68 -9.48 10.63
C LEU A 246 -10.17 -9.80 10.61
N LEU A 247 -10.69 -10.48 11.64
CA LEU A 247 -12.12 -10.75 11.78
C LEU A 247 -12.92 -9.45 11.87
N MET A 248 -12.48 -8.50 12.71
CA MET A 248 -13.14 -7.20 12.83
C MET A 248 -13.13 -6.43 11.51
N TYR A 249 -12.01 -6.46 10.77
CA TYR A 249 -11.91 -5.82 9.46
C TYR A 249 -12.93 -6.38 8.46
N ILE A 250 -13.05 -7.72 8.38
CA ILE A 250 -14.03 -8.38 7.52
C ILE A 250 -15.47 -8.05 7.94
N LEU A 251 -15.73 -8.04 9.25
CA LEU A 251 -17.06 -7.67 9.79
C LEU A 251 -17.41 -6.21 9.46
N LEU A 252 -16.48 -5.29 9.64
CA LEU A 252 -16.69 -3.87 9.32
C LEU A 252 -16.92 -3.67 7.82
N LEU A 253 -16.17 -4.36 6.97
CA LEU A 253 -16.36 -4.33 5.52
C LEU A 253 -17.77 -4.84 5.16
N GLY A 254 -18.18 -5.99 5.69
CA GLY A 254 -19.50 -6.58 5.43
C GLY A 254 -20.65 -5.72 5.94
N LEU A 255 -20.59 -5.29 7.21
CA LEU A 255 -21.62 -4.44 7.81
C LEU A 255 -21.71 -3.08 7.12
N GLY A 256 -20.56 -2.45 6.84
CA GLY A 256 -20.49 -1.17 6.13
C GLY A 256 -21.10 -1.28 4.73
N THR A 257 -20.81 -2.35 4.00
CA THR A 257 -21.40 -2.59 2.67
C THR A 257 -22.92 -2.73 2.75
N ILE A 258 -23.45 -3.50 3.70
CA ILE A 258 -24.88 -3.67 3.90
C ILE A 258 -25.55 -2.34 4.27
N LEU A 259 -24.95 -1.59 5.20
CA LEU A 259 -25.47 -0.28 5.62
C LEU A 259 -25.49 0.71 4.47
N LEU A 260 -24.40 0.81 3.69
CA LEU A 260 -24.33 1.71 2.55
C LEU A 260 -25.34 1.31 1.47
N GLN A 261 -25.43 0.02 1.15
CA GLN A 261 -26.39 -0.48 0.15
C GLN A 261 -27.85 -0.23 0.58
N THR A 262 -28.16 -0.33 1.88
CA THR A 262 -29.52 0.00 2.37
C THR A 262 -29.79 1.51 2.36
N ALA A 263 -28.79 2.34 2.63
CA ALA A 263 -28.92 3.81 2.59
C ALA A 263 -29.09 4.34 1.17
N GLU A 264 -28.40 3.74 0.19
CA GLU A 264 -28.44 4.10 -1.23
C GLU A 264 -29.54 3.34 -2.00
N HIS A 265 -30.46 2.66 -1.30
CA HIS A 265 -31.51 1.87 -1.94
C HIS A 265 -32.38 2.74 -2.84
N GLY A 266 -32.42 2.41 -4.14
CA GLY A 266 -33.16 3.18 -5.16
C GLY A 266 -32.34 4.22 -5.91
N SER A 267 -31.05 4.37 -5.59
CA SER A 267 -30.10 5.16 -6.41
C SER A 267 -29.39 4.27 -7.44
N ASP A 268 -28.86 4.90 -8.49
CA ASP A 268 -28.04 4.22 -9.51
C ASP A 268 -26.72 3.65 -8.94
N HIS A 269 -26.39 4.00 -7.69
CA HIS A 269 -25.17 3.60 -6.99
C HIS A 269 -25.38 2.49 -5.95
N SER A 270 -26.58 1.88 -5.90
CA SER A 270 -26.93 0.83 -4.94
C SER A 270 -26.35 -0.56 -5.27
N ASP A 271 -25.51 -0.66 -6.29
CA ASP A 271 -24.87 -1.91 -6.68
C ASP A 271 -23.87 -2.38 -5.62
N PHE A 272 -23.88 -3.71 -5.36
CA PHE A 272 -22.99 -4.33 -4.36
C PHE A 272 -21.51 -4.03 -4.60
N GLN A 273 -21.08 -4.00 -5.86
CA GLN A 273 -19.70 -3.71 -6.22
C GLN A 273 -19.33 -2.28 -5.81
N THR A 274 -20.15 -1.30 -6.15
CA THR A 274 -19.94 0.11 -5.82
C THR A 274 -19.90 0.32 -4.30
N CYS A 275 -20.88 -0.21 -3.57
CA CYS A 275 -20.95 -0.09 -2.11
C CYS A 275 -19.76 -0.78 -1.42
N SER A 276 -19.38 -2.00 -1.84
CA SER A 276 -18.27 -2.72 -1.22
C SER A 276 -16.91 -2.07 -1.48
N THR A 277 -16.69 -1.53 -2.68
CA THR A 277 -15.46 -0.80 -3.00
C THR A 277 -15.37 0.54 -2.26
N ALA A 278 -16.49 1.28 -2.13
CA ALA A 278 -16.54 2.52 -1.37
C ALA A 278 -16.20 2.29 0.12
N VAL A 279 -16.77 1.25 0.73
CA VAL A 279 -16.45 0.88 2.12
C VAL A 279 -14.99 0.40 2.24
N LEU A 280 -14.49 -0.35 1.28
CA LEU A 280 -13.10 -0.78 1.28
C LEU A 280 -12.16 0.43 1.20
N CYS A 281 -12.42 1.38 0.31
CA CYS A 281 -11.63 2.62 0.18
C CYS A 281 -11.60 3.40 1.49
N THR A 282 -12.76 3.59 2.15
CA THR A 282 -12.80 4.26 3.46
C THR A 282 -12.04 3.53 4.55
N LEU A 283 -12.12 2.18 4.61
CA LEU A 283 -11.37 1.37 5.57
C LEU A 283 -9.87 1.36 5.32
N THR A 284 -9.44 1.53 4.08
CA THR A 284 -8.03 1.53 3.68
C THR A 284 -7.44 2.94 3.56
N ASN A 285 -8.27 3.97 3.75
CA ASN A 285 -7.88 5.38 3.65
C ASN A 285 -7.39 5.76 2.23
N ILE A 286 -8.12 5.27 1.23
CA ILE A 286 -7.91 5.57 -0.20
C ILE A 286 -8.94 6.60 -0.66
#